data_667fe996b2c5699d2f60ec43ef2f74f6
#
_entry.id   667fe996b2c5699d2f60ec43ef2f74f6
#
_cell.length_a   1.000
_cell.length_b   1.000
_cell.length_c   1.000
_cell.angle_alpha   90.00
_cell.angle_beta   90.00
_cell.angle_gamma   90.00
#
_symmetry.space_group_name_H-M   'P 1'
#
loop_
_entity.id
_entity.type
_entity.pdbx_description
1 polymer ?
#
loop_
_entity_poly.entity_id
_entity_poly.type
_entity_poly.pdbx_seq_one_letter_code
_entity_poly.pdbx_strand_id
1 'polypeptide(L)'
;MRKLYSLIVILLIGGLISPIIGRAEGSMAYSAKANIPENQINKTLTYFDLKMEPGQEQEITLTVSNSSDKQTTIILSPNIATTNQNGVIDYSQTKGKLDSTLKTPLSSVISKEQEVTLAPNETKQVPFTLKMPDKSFNGLLLGGFYVTKKEEAEDSKEAEKNVQIKNNYSYVIGIQLRESLEEVKPQLKMNQIKPALLNYRTAVTVNLQNTEATIIKEFDVHAKVRKKGNGTVLHEATKTDMSMAPNSNFDFPISWDNQSLEPGTYTLDMTAKSGENQWTFEEDFTISAKESKTLNTDAVELEKKAPNWTLIILSVIAAMTLLIGGMLYLIYKHKKKKE
;
A
#
# COMPACT_ATOMS: atom_id res chain seq x y z
N MET A 1 -27.16 -30.37 -59.17
CA MET A 1 -26.50 -29.06 -59.31
C MET A 1 -26.81 -28.08 -58.16
N ARG A 2 -28.08 -27.86 -57.80
CA ARG A 2 -28.40 -26.90 -56.64
C ARG A 2 -27.74 -27.24 -55.34
N LYS A 3 -27.61 -28.52 -54.95
CA LYS A 3 -26.95 -28.93 -53.70
C LYS A 3 -25.42 -28.72 -53.69
N LEU A 4 -24.79 -28.74 -54.87
CA LEU A 4 -23.34 -28.51 -54.99
C LEU A 4 -22.98 -27.02 -54.85
N TYR A 5 -23.84 -26.14 -55.40
CA TYR A 5 -23.66 -24.67 -55.18
C TYR A 5 -23.84 -24.24 -53.75
N SER A 6 -24.77 -24.85 -52.99
CA SER A 6 -24.95 -24.57 -51.56
C SER A 6 -23.72 -24.99 -50.72
N LEU A 7 -23.05 -26.10 -51.07
CA LEU A 7 -21.85 -26.57 -50.38
C LEU A 7 -20.64 -25.65 -50.63
N ILE A 8 -20.51 -25.16 -51.88
CA ILE A 8 -19.42 -24.23 -52.23
C ILE A 8 -19.60 -22.87 -51.58
N VAL A 9 -20.83 -22.37 -51.45
CA VAL A 9 -21.11 -21.10 -50.77
C VAL A 9 -20.81 -21.19 -49.25
N ILE A 10 -21.12 -22.33 -48.61
CA ILE A 10 -20.79 -22.55 -47.16
C ILE A 10 -19.28 -22.65 -46.98
N LEU A 11 -18.52 -23.26 -47.89
CA LEU A 11 -17.07 -23.33 -47.82
C LEU A 11 -16.39 -21.98 -48.06
N LEU A 12 -16.95 -21.12 -48.91
CA LEU A 12 -16.46 -19.76 -49.16
C LEU A 12 -16.73 -18.79 -47.98
N ILE A 13 -17.85 -18.95 -47.26
CA ILE A 13 -18.18 -18.16 -46.08
C ILE A 13 -17.35 -18.60 -44.86
N GLY A 14 -17.05 -19.91 -44.72
CA GLY A 14 -16.19 -20.46 -43.68
C GLY A 14 -14.73 -20.03 -43.79
N GLY A 15 -14.25 -19.71 -45.00
CA GLY A 15 -12.86 -19.22 -45.21
C GLY A 15 -12.62 -17.75 -44.88
N LEU A 16 -13.66 -16.95 -44.66
CA LEU A 16 -13.55 -15.52 -44.33
C LEU A 16 -13.54 -15.22 -42.84
N ILE A 17 -13.73 -16.23 -41.97
CA ILE A 17 -13.57 -16.10 -40.52
C ILE A 17 -12.13 -16.54 -40.20
N SER A 18 -11.15 -15.74 -40.61
CA SER A 18 -9.81 -15.81 -40.03
C SER A 18 -9.94 -15.36 -38.59
N PRO A 19 -9.56 -16.17 -37.57
CA PRO A 19 -9.51 -15.65 -36.22
C PRO A 19 -8.52 -14.49 -36.26
N ILE A 20 -8.99 -13.29 -35.93
CA ILE A 20 -8.11 -12.17 -35.56
C ILE A 20 -7.42 -12.67 -34.31
N ILE A 21 -6.19 -13.17 -34.46
CA ILE A 21 -5.31 -13.45 -33.34
C ILE A 21 -5.02 -12.07 -32.75
N GLY A 22 -5.85 -11.67 -31.79
CA GLY A 22 -5.57 -10.52 -30.94
C GLY A 22 -4.21 -10.77 -30.32
N ARG A 23 -3.18 -10.09 -30.79
CA ARG A 23 -1.93 -9.97 -30.02
C ARG A 23 -2.34 -9.33 -28.71
N ALA A 24 -2.25 -10.08 -27.61
CA ALA A 24 -2.27 -9.49 -26.29
C ALA A 24 -1.06 -8.53 -26.23
N GLU A 25 -1.30 -7.24 -26.38
CA GLU A 25 -0.33 -6.20 -26.04
C GLU A 25 -0.11 -6.25 -24.53
N GLY A 26 0.74 -7.16 -24.05
CA GLY A 26 0.93 -7.41 -22.63
C GLY A 26 2.32 -7.92 -22.26
N SER A 27 3.24 -8.08 -23.20
CA SER A 27 4.64 -8.37 -22.84
C SER A 27 5.38 -7.04 -22.62
N MET A 28 6.11 -6.93 -21.51
CA MET A 28 7.04 -5.83 -21.33
C MET A 28 8.03 -5.84 -22.50
N ALA A 29 8.04 -4.73 -23.26
CA ALA A 29 8.91 -4.57 -24.42
C ALA A 29 10.38 -4.29 -24.02
N TYR A 30 10.70 -4.33 -22.73
CA TYR A 30 12.04 -4.16 -22.20
C TYR A 30 12.29 -5.12 -21.05
N SER A 31 13.55 -5.33 -20.71
CA SER A 31 13.96 -6.12 -19.54
C SER A 31 15.15 -5.49 -18.85
N ALA A 32 15.30 -5.80 -17.56
CA ALA A 32 16.46 -5.39 -16.76
C ALA A 32 16.90 -6.56 -15.87
N LYS A 33 18.22 -6.73 -15.72
CA LYS A 33 18.82 -7.74 -14.83
C LYS A 33 20.09 -7.23 -14.18
N ALA A 34 20.40 -7.70 -12.97
CA ALA A 34 21.68 -7.46 -12.30
C ALA A 34 22.78 -8.31 -12.93
N ASN A 35 23.95 -7.73 -13.13
CA ASN A 35 25.18 -8.45 -13.40
C ASN A 35 25.86 -8.72 -12.05
N ILE A 36 25.74 -9.96 -11.58
CA ILE A 36 26.15 -10.34 -10.22
C ILE A 36 27.68 -10.32 -10.10
N PRO A 37 28.26 -9.50 -9.18
CA PRO A 37 29.70 -9.40 -8.98
C PRO A 37 30.25 -10.55 -8.12
N GLU A 38 31.60 -10.64 -8.04
CA GLU A 38 32.26 -11.73 -7.32
C GLU A 38 32.05 -11.71 -5.81
N ASN A 39 31.90 -10.52 -5.20
CA ASN A 39 31.66 -10.33 -3.77
C ASN A 39 30.19 -10.48 -3.36
N GLN A 40 29.36 -11.03 -4.24
CA GLN A 40 28.00 -11.45 -3.92
C GLN A 40 28.01 -12.51 -2.81
N ILE A 41 27.24 -12.31 -1.74
CA ILE A 41 27.16 -13.21 -0.61
C ILE A 41 26.47 -14.51 -1.02
N ASN A 42 25.28 -14.41 -1.60
CA ASN A 42 24.54 -15.56 -2.11
C ASN A 42 24.42 -15.49 -3.64
N LYS A 43 25.23 -16.31 -4.32
CA LYS A 43 25.32 -16.32 -5.80
C LYS A 43 24.08 -16.91 -6.50
N THR A 44 23.12 -17.47 -5.77
CA THR A 44 21.87 -17.96 -6.36
C THR A 44 20.82 -16.84 -6.52
N LEU A 45 21.01 -15.70 -5.87
CA LEU A 45 20.11 -14.55 -5.96
C LEU A 45 20.31 -13.80 -7.28
N THR A 46 19.24 -13.26 -7.82
CA THR A 46 19.20 -12.48 -9.07
C THR A 46 19.22 -10.97 -8.82
N TYR A 47 19.46 -10.56 -7.60
CA TYR A 47 19.61 -9.19 -7.14
C TYR A 47 20.91 -9.03 -6.35
N PHE A 48 21.34 -7.81 -6.08
CA PHE A 48 22.60 -7.55 -5.39
C PHE A 48 22.47 -7.82 -3.88
N ASP A 49 23.31 -8.69 -3.34
CA ASP A 49 23.50 -8.96 -1.91
C ASP A 49 25.00 -8.97 -1.60
N LEU A 50 25.53 -7.78 -1.30
CA LEU A 50 26.97 -7.53 -1.30
C LEU A 50 27.51 -7.32 0.12
N LYS A 51 28.65 -7.96 0.41
CA LYS A 51 29.48 -7.57 1.54
C LYS A 51 30.55 -6.61 1.05
N MET A 52 30.64 -5.45 1.69
CA MET A 52 31.60 -4.39 1.34
C MET A 52 32.28 -3.85 2.61
N GLU A 53 33.49 -3.38 2.47
CA GLU A 53 34.23 -2.76 3.58
C GLU A 53 33.88 -1.27 3.72
N PRO A 54 34.03 -0.65 4.93
CA PRO A 54 33.89 0.80 5.09
C PRO A 54 34.78 1.58 4.12
N GLY A 55 34.24 2.63 3.49
CA GLY A 55 34.91 3.45 2.50
C GLY A 55 35.21 2.76 1.13
N GLN A 56 34.85 1.48 0.99
CA GLN A 56 35.02 0.75 -0.26
C GLN A 56 34.20 1.37 -1.38
N GLU A 57 34.83 1.50 -2.56
CA GLU A 57 34.17 1.90 -3.79
C GLU A 57 34.16 0.73 -4.78
N GLN A 58 33.01 0.51 -5.43
CA GLN A 58 32.80 -0.57 -6.37
C GLN A 58 31.79 -0.17 -7.45
N GLU A 59 32.03 -0.59 -8.68
CA GLU A 59 31.07 -0.52 -9.75
C GLU A 59 30.18 -1.78 -9.76
N ILE A 60 28.88 -1.59 -9.89
CA ILE A 60 27.91 -2.63 -10.21
C ILE A 60 27.21 -2.28 -11.52
N THR A 61 26.73 -3.27 -12.23
CA THR A 61 26.20 -3.06 -13.59
C THR A 61 24.83 -3.72 -13.75
N LEU A 62 23.90 -3.00 -14.37
CA LEU A 62 22.64 -3.55 -14.85
C LEU A 62 22.74 -3.79 -16.37
N THR A 63 22.23 -4.93 -16.83
CA THR A 63 21.98 -5.15 -18.26
C THR A 63 20.53 -4.80 -18.54
N VAL A 64 20.29 -3.84 -19.43
CA VAL A 64 18.96 -3.46 -19.92
C VAL A 64 18.81 -3.79 -21.39
N SER A 65 17.65 -4.30 -21.80
CA SER A 65 17.41 -4.72 -23.20
C SER A 65 16.05 -4.18 -23.65
N ASN A 66 15.99 -3.71 -24.88
CA ASN A 66 14.76 -3.34 -25.59
C ASN A 66 14.43 -4.45 -26.57
N SER A 67 13.30 -5.15 -26.39
CA SER A 67 12.84 -6.21 -27.29
C SER A 67 11.79 -5.73 -28.30
N SER A 68 11.49 -4.43 -28.34
CA SER A 68 10.56 -3.85 -29.31
C SER A 68 11.23 -3.43 -30.60
N ASP A 69 10.41 -3.16 -31.59
CA ASP A 69 10.80 -2.59 -32.90
C ASP A 69 10.94 -1.07 -32.90
N LYS A 70 10.76 -0.42 -31.72
CA LYS A 70 10.84 1.03 -31.54
C LYS A 70 11.94 1.39 -30.55
N GLN A 71 12.52 2.58 -30.74
CA GLN A 71 13.42 3.16 -29.74
C GLN A 71 12.69 3.35 -28.43
N THR A 72 13.34 3.04 -27.32
CA THR A 72 12.75 3.13 -25.97
C THR A 72 13.76 3.74 -25.01
N THR A 73 13.32 4.70 -24.18
CA THR A 73 14.12 5.24 -23.08
C THR A 73 13.70 4.59 -21.78
N ILE A 74 14.68 4.04 -21.06
CA ILE A 74 14.52 3.37 -19.78
C ILE A 74 15.12 4.26 -18.68
N ILE A 75 14.38 4.41 -17.59
CA ILE A 75 14.81 5.13 -16.38
C ILE A 75 15.19 4.09 -15.34
N LEU A 76 16.39 4.20 -14.79
CA LEU A 76 16.92 3.34 -13.74
C LEU A 76 17.12 4.17 -12.47
N SER A 77 16.18 4.07 -11.54
CA SER A 77 16.15 4.89 -10.31
C SER A 77 16.58 4.04 -9.12
N PRO A 78 17.76 4.29 -8.53
CA PRO A 78 18.17 3.64 -7.29
C PRO A 78 17.42 4.27 -6.11
N ASN A 79 16.44 3.56 -5.59
CA ASN A 79 15.58 4.02 -4.51
C ASN A 79 15.86 3.33 -3.18
N ILE A 80 15.58 4.01 -2.09
CA ILE A 80 15.56 3.39 -0.76
C ILE A 80 14.39 2.41 -0.66
N ALA A 81 14.54 1.40 0.17
CA ALA A 81 13.41 0.55 0.54
C ALA A 81 12.54 1.24 1.59
N THR A 82 11.24 1.21 1.40
CA THR A 82 10.23 1.67 2.35
C THR A 82 9.25 0.54 2.66
N THR A 83 8.37 0.73 3.63
CA THR A 83 7.26 -0.20 3.89
C THR A 83 5.95 0.51 3.52
N ASN A 84 5.15 -0.11 2.64
CA ASN A 84 3.87 0.46 2.25
C ASN A 84 2.74 0.08 3.22
N GLN A 85 1.55 0.64 3.05
CA GLN A 85 0.38 0.39 3.91
C GLN A 85 -0.09 -1.08 3.93
N ASN A 86 0.35 -1.89 2.97
CA ASN A 86 0.04 -3.31 2.94
C ASN A 86 1.04 -4.15 3.74
N GLY A 87 2.08 -3.53 4.32
CA GLY A 87 3.16 -4.25 4.98
C GLY A 87 4.06 -4.99 3.98
N VAL A 88 4.31 -4.36 2.82
CA VAL A 88 5.19 -4.89 1.78
C VAL A 88 6.34 -3.91 1.58
N ILE A 89 7.54 -4.44 1.40
CA ILE A 89 8.71 -3.62 1.06
C ILE A 89 8.54 -3.06 -0.34
N ASP A 90 8.61 -1.74 -0.46
CA ASP A 90 8.37 -0.99 -1.67
C ASP A 90 9.62 -0.18 -2.06
N TYR A 91 9.96 -0.24 -3.35
CA TYR A 91 11.09 0.45 -3.95
C TYR A 91 10.66 1.50 -4.99
N SER A 92 9.37 1.72 -5.16
CA SER A 92 8.84 2.67 -6.14
C SER A 92 8.90 4.12 -5.68
N GLN A 93 9.10 4.37 -4.38
CA GLN A 93 9.05 5.69 -3.80
C GLN A 93 10.35 6.47 -4.06
N THR A 94 10.27 7.50 -4.90
CA THR A 94 11.41 8.40 -5.19
C THR A 94 11.46 9.61 -4.27
N LYS A 95 10.34 9.95 -3.63
CA LYS A 95 10.17 11.13 -2.76
C LYS A 95 9.43 10.74 -1.49
N GLY A 96 9.94 11.17 -0.35
CA GLY A 96 9.30 10.93 0.94
C GLY A 96 10.22 11.38 2.08
N LYS A 97 9.62 11.55 3.26
CA LYS A 97 10.41 11.81 4.47
C LYS A 97 11.09 10.51 4.89
N LEU A 98 12.40 10.54 4.99
CA LEU A 98 13.17 9.41 5.51
C LEU A 98 12.79 9.14 6.98
N ASP A 99 12.79 7.87 7.36
CA ASP A 99 12.66 7.50 8.76
C ASP A 99 13.82 8.05 9.57
N SER A 100 13.55 8.52 10.78
CA SER A 100 14.57 9.16 11.65
C SER A 100 15.67 8.19 12.07
N THR A 101 15.43 6.89 12.03
CA THR A 101 16.40 5.84 12.34
C THR A 101 17.28 5.46 11.15
N LEU A 102 16.87 5.81 9.92
CA LEU A 102 17.66 5.58 8.70
C LEU A 102 18.82 6.58 8.60
N LYS A 103 19.97 6.21 9.10
CA LYS A 103 21.16 7.08 9.13
C LYS A 103 21.92 7.12 7.80
N THR A 104 21.95 5.99 7.09
CA THR A 104 22.64 5.84 5.81
C THR A 104 21.64 5.36 4.76
N PRO A 105 20.96 6.27 4.04
CA PRO A 105 20.06 5.87 2.97
C PRO A 105 20.85 5.41 1.73
N LEU A 106 20.30 4.48 0.95
CA LEU A 106 20.93 3.99 -0.29
C LEU A 106 21.36 5.14 -1.21
N SER A 107 20.56 6.19 -1.30
CA SER A 107 20.85 7.38 -2.13
C SER A 107 22.13 8.14 -1.77
N SER A 108 22.69 7.88 -0.58
CA SER A 108 23.98 8.48 -0.16
C SER A 108 25.19 7.64 -0.55
N VAL A 109 24.99 6.39 -0.97
CA VAL A 109 26.06 5.43 -1.24
C VAL A 109 26.04 4.90 -2.68
N ILE A 110 25.10 5.32 -3.51
CA ILE A 110 25.02 4.93 -4.92
C ILE A 110 24.93 6.15 -5.83
N SER A 111 25.46 6.03 -7.05
CA SER A 111 25.31 7.06 -8.09
C SER A 111 23.82 7.29 -8.42
N LYS A 112 23.52 8.48 -8.93
CA LYS A 112 22.15 8.95 -9.19
C LYS A 112 21.45 8.13 -10.29
N GLU A 113 20.15 8.32 -10.39
CA GLU A 113 19.31 7.86 -11.49
C GLU A 113 19.93 8.13 -12.87
N GLN A 114 19.76 7.17 -13.77
CA GLN A 114 20.20 7.27 -15.15
C GLN A 114 19.06 7.02 -16.13
N GLU A 115 19.03 7.78 -17.21
CA GLU A 115 18.16 7.56 -18.36
C GLU A 115 19.00 6.95 -19.49
N VAL A 116 18.54 5.83 -20.04
CA VAL A 116 19.23 5.10 -21.10
C VAL A 116 18.29 4.90 -22.29
N THR A 117 18.67 5.46 -23.43
CA THR A 117 17.92 5.26 -24.67
C THR A 117 18.51 4.06 -25.42
N LEU A 118 17.64 3.13 -25.78
CA LEU A 118 17.92 1.88 -26.49
C LEU A 118 17.25 1.90 -27.86
N ALA A 119 18.03 1.61 -28.91
CA ALA A 119 17.49 1.33 -30.23
C ALA A 119 16.64 0.04 -30.25
N PRO A 120 15.85 -0.24 -31.30
CA PRO A 120 15.17 -1.51 -31.45
C PRO A 120 16.13 -2.70 -31.28
N ASN A 121 15.74 -3.68 -30.45
CA ASN A 121 16.51 -4.90 -30.15
C ASN A 121 17.92 -4.67 -29.57
N GLU A 122 18.18 -3.47 -29.02
CA GLU A 122 19.47 -3.13 -28.42
C GLU A 122 19.54 -3.60 -26.95
N THR A 123 20.74 -4.01 -26.54
CA THR A 123 21.10 -4.32 -25.15
C THR A 123 22.28 -3.49 -24.74
N LYS A 124 22.20 -2.85 -23.55
CA LYS A 124 23.28 -2.05 -22.97
C LYS A 124 23.57 -2.48 -21.53
N GLN A 125 24.81 -2.33 -21.13
CA GLN A 125 25.23 -2.39 -19.74
C GLN A 125 25.30 -0.96 -19.18
N VAL A 126 24.70 -0.77 -18.02
CA VAL A 126 24.61 0.53 -17.35
C VAL A 126 25.31 0.43 -16.00
N PRO A 127 26.46 1.10 -15.83
CA PRO A 127 27.23 1.06 -14.60
C PRO A 127 26.66 2.01 -13.55
N PHE A 128 26.76 1.59 -12.29
CA PHE A 128 26.47 2.40 -11.10
C PHE A 128 27.60 2.25 -10.11
N THR A 129 28.11 3.36 -9.59
CA THR A 129 29.14 3.36 -8.56
C THR A 129 28.50 3.28 -7.19
N LEU A 130 28.94 2.30 -6.40
CA LEU A 130 28.68 2.20 -4.96
C LEU A 130 29.89 2.76 -4.21
N LYS A 131 29.66 3.57 -3.18
CA LYS A 131 30.68 4.07 -2.26
C LYS A 131 30.18 3.96 -0.83
N MET A 132 30.73 3.00 -0.10
CA MET A 132 30.36 2.80 1.31
C MET A 132 30.79 3.98 2.16
N PRO A 133 30.07 4.26 3.28
CA PRO A 133 30.51 5.28 4.23
C PRO A 133 31.86 4.91 4.85
N ASP A 134 32.68 5.93 5.16
CA ASP A 134 33.92 5.70 5.90
C ASP A 134 33.67 5.22 7.33
N LYS A 135 32.55 5.66 7.92
CA LYS A 135 32.11 5.22 9.25
C LYS A 135 31.30 3.95 9.12
N SER A 136 31.80 2.89 9.76
CA SER A 136 31.13 1.60 9.81
C SER A 136 29.72 1.69 10.39
N PHE A 137 28.82 0.88 9.87
CA PHE A 137 27.48 0.64 10.40
C PHE A 137 27.22 -0.85 10.56
N ASN A 138 26.28 -1.20 11.43
CA ASN A 138 25.84 -2.58 11.61
C ASN A 138 24.50 -2.80 10.93
N GLY A 139 24.31 -4.03 10.41
CA GLY A 139 23.06 -4.46 9.77
C GLY A 139 23.05 -4.26 8.26
N LEU A 140 21.85 -4.06 7.73
CA LEU A 140 21.52 -4.08 6.31
C LEU A 140 21.08 -2.70 5.82
N LEU A 141 21.77 -2.19 4.79
CA LEU A 141 21.31 -1.10 3.96
C LEU A 141 20.50 -1.69 2.80
N LEU A 142 19.22 -1.38 2.74
CA LEU A 142 18.30 -1.94 1.76
C LEU A 142 17.77 -0.87 0.81
N GLY A 143 17.79 -1.20 -0.47
CA GLY A 143 17.16 -0.43 -1.53
C GLY A 143 17.01 -1.26 -2.79
N GLY A 144 16.77 -0.61 -3.91
CA GLY A 144 16.64 -1.31 -5.18
C GLY A 144 16.59 -0.35 -6.36
N PHE A 145 16.89 -0.86 -7.53
CA PHE A 145 16.64 -0.18 -8.78
C PHE A 145 15.17 -0.34 -9.16
N TYR A 146 14.46 0.76 -9.23
CA TYR A 146 13.13 0.84 -9.84
C TYR A 146 13.31 1.20 -11.30
N VAL A 147 13.00 0.28 -12.21
CA VAL A 147 13.29 0.40 -13.64
C VAL A 147 11.97 0.54 -14.39
N THR A 148 11.84 1.68 -15.09
CA THR A 148 10.60 2.02 -15.81
C THR A 148 10.89 2.48 -17.22
N LYS A 149 9.91 2.35 -18.11
CA LYS A 149 9.93 3.02 -19.40
C LYS A 149 9.55 4.49 -19.21
N LYS A 150 10.32 5.40 -19.83
CA LYS A 150 9.96 6.82 -19.89
C LYS A 150 8.71 7.01 -20.74
N GLU A 151 7.71 7.68 -20.21
CA GLU A 151 6.49 8.00 -20.97
C GLU A 151 6.80 9.05 -22.06
N GLU A 152 6.30 8.82 -23.25
CA GLU A 152 6.38 9.79 -24.34
C GLU A 152 5.26 10.80 -24.24
N ALA A 153 5.55 12.06 -24.55
CA ALA A 153 4.59 13.16 -24.42
C ALA A 153 3.34 13.02 -25.36
N GLU A 154 3.44 12.20 -26.40
CA GLU A 154 2.32 11.90 -27.30
C GLU A 154 1.32 10.94 -26.67
N ASP A 155 1.77 9.99 -25.90
CA ASP A 155 0.93 9.03 -25.16
C ASP A 155 0.00 9.73 -24.12
N SER A 156 0.43 10.89 -23.57
CA SER A 156 -0.34 11.65 -22.61
C SER A 156 -1.47 12.47 -23.27
N LYS A 157 -1.30 12.92 -24.51
CA LYS A 157 -2.32 13.71 -25.24
C LYS A 157 -3.48 12.88 -25.77
N GLU A 158 -3.25 11.60 -26.10
CA GLU A 158 -4.32 10.68 -26.49
C GLU A 158 -5.15 10.19 -25.30
N ALA A 159 -4.52 10.05 -24.13
CA ALA A 159 -5.18 9.67 -22.87
C ALA A 159 -6.17 10.73 -22.37
N GLU A 160 -5.95 12.02 -22.67
CA GLU A 160 -6.88 13.10 -22.30
C GLU A 160 -8.21 13.06 -23.06
N LYS A 161 -8.28 12.37 -24.20
CA LYS A 161 -9.49 12.31 -25.05
C LYS A 161 -10.36 11.08 -24.82
N ASN A 162 -9.80 10.00 -24.29
CA ASN A 162 -10.53 8.75 -24.01
C ASN A 162 -10.02 8.13 -22.72
N VAL A 163 -10.93 7.65 -21.86
CA VAL A 163 -10.56 6.87 -20.68
C VAL A 163 -9.95 5.54 -21.12
N GLN A 164 -8.64 5.44 -21.17
CA GLN A 164 -7.91 4.21 -21.44
C GLN A 164 -7.19 3.73 -20.17
N ILE A 165 -7.31 2.44 -19.87
CA ILE A 165 -6.50 1.82 -18.81
C ILE A 165 -5.14 1.47 -19.43
N LYS A 166 -4.10 2.21 -19.05
CA LYS A 166 -2.71 1.94 -19.44
C LYS A 166 -2.00 1.19 -18.31
N ASN A 167 -1.56 -0.03 -18.58
CA ASN A 167 -0.75 -0.80 -17.64
C ASN A 167 0.71 -0.37 -17.77
N ASN A 168 1.26 0.25 -16.74
CA ASN A 168 2.68 0.55 -16.65
C ASN A 168 3.38 -0.56 -15.87
N TYR A 169 4.27 -1.27 -16.53
CA TYR A 169 5.09 -2.31 -15.90
C TYR A 169 6.43 -1.74 -15.49
N SER A 170 6.94 -2.21 -14.36
CA SER A 170 8.27 -1.86 -13.86
C SER A 170 9.01 -3.11 -13.39
N TYR A 171 10.35 -3.07 -13.47
CA TYR A 171 11.19 -4.04 -12.78
C TYR A 171 11.69 -3.45 -11.46
N VAL A 172 11.85 -4.34 -10.48
CA VAL A 172 12.56 -4.02 -9.25
C VAL A 172 13.75 -4.99 -9.13
N ILE A 173 14.94 -4.45 -8.96
CA ILE A 173 16.16 -5.21 -8.71
C ILE A 173 16.71 -4.77 -7.36
N GLY A 174 16.57 -5.61 -6.34
CA GLY A 174 17.00 -5.31 -4.98
C GLY A 174 18.49 -5.06 -4.85
N ILE A 175 18.85 -4.23 -3.88
CA ILE A 175 20.23 -3.95 -3.46
C ILE A 175 20.29 -4.11 -1.94
N GLN A 176 21.08 -5.06 -1.49
CA GLN A 176 21.39 -5.31 -0.09
C GLN A 176 22.89 -5.09 0.11
N LEU A 177 23.25 -4.12 0.96
CA LEU A 177 24.64 -3.80 1.29
C LEU A 177 24.85 -3.99 2.79
N ARG A 178 25.94 -4.67 3.16
CA ARG A 178 26.31 -4.87 4.57
C ARG A 178 27.83 -4.95 4.72
N GLU A 179 28.33 -4.59 5.89
CA GLU A 179 29.75 -4.68 6.24
C GLU A 179 30.03 -5.94 7.07
N SER A 180 29.04 -6.44 7.80
CA SER A 180 29.12 -7.66 8.61
C SER A 180 27.98 -8.62 8.27
N LEU A 181 28.20 -9.91 8.53
CA LEU A 181 27.17 -10.95 8.46
C LEU A 181 26.51 -11.20 9.84
N GLU A 182 26.86 -10.41 10.84
CA GLU A 182 26.22 -10.49 12.15
C GLU A 182 24.74 -10.12 12.05
N GLU A 183 23.90 -10.92 12.67
CA GLU A 183 22.47 -10.72 12.66
C GLU A 183 22.08 -9.57 13.60
N VAL A 184 21.31 -8.62 13.08
CA VAL A 184 20.70 -7.55 13.85
C VAL A 184 19.29 -7.97 14.23
N LYS A 185 18.99 -8.04 15.53
CA LYS A 185 17.66 -8.36 16.03
C LYS A 185 16.67 -7.25 15.69
N PRO A 186 15.50 -7.57 15.14
CA PRO A 186 14.50 -6.56 14.82
C PRO A 186 13.90 -5.94 16.10
N GLN A 187 13.57 -4.65 16.02
CA GLN A 187 12.84 -3.93 17.06
C GLN A 187 11.68 -3.17 16.44
N LEU A 188 10.50 -3.41 16.98
CA LEU A 188 9.28 -2.75 16.56
C LEU A 188 8.85 -1.71 17.60
N LYS A 189 8.56 -0.50 17.13
CA LYS A 189 7.98 0.57 17.93
C LYS A 189 6.62 0.96 17.38
N MET A 190 5.68 1.21 18.27
CA MET A 190 4.43 1.87 17.96
C MET A 190 4.57 3.36 18.27
N ASN A 191 4.29 4.24 17.30
CA ASN A 191 4.47 5.68 17.44
C ASN A 191 3.16 6.40 17.70
N GLN A 192 2.31 6.53 16.68
CA GLN A 192 1.09 7.33 16.72
C GLN A 192 -0.10 6.52 16.27
N ILE A 193 -1.24 6.71 16.96
CA ILE A 193 -2.54 6.22 16.57
C ILE A 193 -3.40 7.42 16.20
N LYS A 194 -4.02 7.41 15.01
CA LYS A 194 -4.85 8.53 14.56
C LYS A 194 -6.04 8.08 13.70
N PRO A 195 -7.18 8.78 13.79
CA PRO A 195 -8.26 8.59 12.83
C PRO A 195 -7.82 9.05 11.44
N ALA A 196 -8.28 8.34 10.42
CA ALA A 196 -7.89 8.57 9.04
C ALA A 196 -9.00 8.14 8.06
N LEU A 197 -8.79 8.44 6.78
CA LEU A 197 -9.51 7.81 5.68
C LEU A 197 -8.53 6.92 4.90
N LEU A 198 -8.95 5.70 4.64
CA LEU A 198 -8.27 4.77 3.75
C LEU A 198 -9.15 4.58 2.51
N ASN A 199 -8.69 5.05 1.35
CA ASN A 199 -9.51 5.07 0.13
C ASN A 199 -10.88 5.71 0.36
N TYR A 200 -10.92 6.86 1.03
CA TYR A 200 -12.13 7.59 1.41
C TYR A 200 -13.08 6.84 2.36
N ARG A 201 -12.65 5.75 2.99
CA ARG A 201 -13.41 5.02 4.02
C ARG A 201 -12.82 5.25 5.39
N THR A 202 -13.68 5.32 6.40
CA THR A 202 -13.27 5.55 7.77
C THR A 202 -12.36 4.44 8.30
N ALA A 203 -11.28 4.85 8.95
CA ALA A 203 -10.28 3.96 9.53
C ALA A 203 -9.58 4.63 10.71
N VAL A 204 -8.83 3.84 11.46
CA VAL A 204 -7.78 4.30 12.37
C VAL A 204 -6.47 3.72 11.87
N THR A 205 -5.42 4.52 11.85
CA THR A 205 -4.08 4.06 11.48
C THR A 205 -3.17 4.04 12.69
N VAL A 206 -2.31 3.02 12.74
CA VAL A 206 -1.28 2.84 13.79
C VAL A 206 0.07 2.89 13.12
N ASN A 207 0.89 3.89 13.41
CA ASN A 207 2.23 3.99 12.85
C ASN A 207 3.16 2.99 13.55
N LEU A 208 3.56 1.95 12.82
CA LEU A 208 4.53 0.94 13.23
C LEU A 208 5.89 1.25 12.59
N GLN A 209 6.95 1.18 13.40
CA GLN A 209 8.32 1.53 13.01
C GLN A 209 9.28 0.39 13.31
N ASN A 210 9.99 -0.08 12.30
CA ASN A 210 11.17 -0.91 12.45
C ASN A 210 12.38 0.02 12.70
N THR A 211 12.89 0.01 13.91
CA THR A 211 13.98 0.94 14.31
C THR A 211 15.36 0.44 13.92
N GLU A 212 15.47 -0.84 13.52
CA GLU A 212 16.75 -1.50 13.30
C GLU A 212 17.07 -1.70 11.81
N ALA A 213 18.36 -1.81 11.53
CA ALA A 213 18.89 -2.04 10.19
C ALA A 213 18.78 -3.53 9.78
N THR A 214 17.57 -4.09 9.88
CA THR A 214 17.24 -5.47 9.51
C THR A 214 15.82 -5.55 8.96
N ILE A 215 15.55 -6.52 8.09
CA ILE A 215 14.19 -6.76 7.58
C ILE A 215 13.39 -7.51 8.64
N ILE A 216 12.20 -7.02 8.99
CA ILE A 216 11.21 -7.83 9.71
C ILE A 216 10.48 -8.67 8.65
N LYS A 217 10.59 -10.00 8.73
CA LYS A 217 9.98 -10.97 7.82
C LYS A 217 8.87 -11.73 8.53
N GLU A 218 7.98 -12.38 7.75
CA GLU A 218 6.89 -13.18 8.32
C GLU A 218 6.20 -12.41 9.45
N PHE A 219 5.84 -11.17 9.13
CA PHE A 219 5.38 -10.19 10.10
C PHE A 219 3.86 -10.22 10.20
N ASP A 220 3.38 -10.69 11.33
CA ASP A 220 1.96 -10.81 11.64
C ASP A 220 1.54 -9.75 12.65
N VAL A 221 0.42 -9.10 12.42
CA VAL A 221 -0.16 -8.09 13.32
C VAL A 221 -1.62 -8.41 13.56
N HIS A 222 -2.00 -8.41 14.83
CA HIS A 222 -3.37 -8.51 15.30
C HIS A 222 -3.69 -7.32 16.20
N ALA A 223 -4.70 -6.54 15.83
CA ALA A 223 -5.07 -5.30 16.50
C ALA A 223 -6.56 -5.32 16.84
N LYS A 224 -6.91 -4.88 18.05
CA LYS A 224 -8.28 -4.73 18.55
C LYS A 224 -8.47 -3.34 19.09
N VAL A 225 -9.60 -2.72 18.77
CA VAL A 225 -10.00 -1.42 19.30
C VAL A 225 -11.26 -1.57 20.12
N ARG A 226 -11.24 -1.02 21.32
CA ARG A 226 -12.38 -0.95 22.26
C ARG A 226 -12.59 0.48 22.74
N LYS A 227 -13.77 0.83 23.20
CA LYS A 227 -13.99 2.11 23.87
C LYS A 227 -13.31 2.06 25.25
N LYS A 228 -12.60 3.12 25.64
CA LYS A 228 -11.91 3.15 26.95
C LYS A 228 -12.85 2.80 28.07
N GLY A 229 -12.42 1.87 28.95
CA GLY A 229 -13.22 1.38 30.08
C GLY A 229 -14.31 0.38 29.71
N ASN A 230 -14.42 -0.03 28.45
CA ASN A 230 -15.35 -1.08 28.01
C ASN A 230 -14.56 -2.28 27.47
N GLY A 231 -14.94 -3.49 27.86
CA GLY A 231 -14.30 -4.73 27.40
C GLY A 231 -14.72 -5.20 25.99
N THR A 232 -15.77 -4.59 25.42
CA THR A 232 -16.29 -5.02 24.12
C THR A 232 -15.39 -4.51 22.99
N VAL A 233 -14.90 -5.43 22.14
CA VAL A 233 -14.16 -5.10 20.93
C VAL A 233 -15.14 -4.47 19.91
N LEU A 234 -14.76 -3.31 19.40
CA LEU A 234 -15.54 -2.57 18.38
C LEU A 234 -15.03 -2.87 16.98
N HIS A 235 -13.72 -2.82 16.78
CA HIS A 235 -13.08 -3.07 15.50
C HIS A 235 -11.84 -3.94 15.70
N GLU A 236 -11.55 -4.75 14.70
CA GLU A 236 -10.44 -5.70 14.71
C GLU A 236 -9.78 -5.74 13.34
N ALA A 237 -8.45 -5.85 13.32
CA ALA A 237 -7.69 -6.03 12.08
C ALA A 237 -6.60 -7.07 12.28
N THR A 238 -6.49 -8.00 11.35
CA THR A 238 -5.42 -8.98 11.29
C THR A 238 -4.78 -8.94 9.91
N LYS A 239 -3.46 -8.82 9.87
CA LYS A 239 -2.66 -9.00 8.66
C LYS A 239 -1.50 -9.94 8.96
N THR A 240 -1.26 -10.87 8.07
CA THR A 240 -0.22 -11.90 8.19
C THR A 240 0.73 -11.85 7.00
N ASP A 241 1.89 -12.45 7.16
CA ASP A 241 2.92 -12.60 6.12
C ASP A 241 3.38 -11.27 5.51
N MET A 242 3.40 -10.24 6.33
CA MET A 242 3.95 -8.92 5.96
C MET A 242 5.48 -8.92 6.06
N SER A 243 6.08 -7.84 5.58
CA SER A 243 7.51 -7.54 5.78
C SER A 243 7.71 -6.05 5.98
N MET A 244 8.67 -5.68 6.84
CA MET A 244 9.08 -4.29 6.97
C MET A 244 10.53 -4.10 6.53
N ALA A 245 10.76 -3.04 5.76
CA ALA A 245 12.11 -2.61 5.40
C ALA A 245 12.90 -2.18 6.66
N PRO A 246 14.23 -2.28 6.63
CA PRO A 246 15.09 -1.72 7.67
C PRO A 246 14.85 -0.24 7.86
N ASN A 247 14.86 0.22 9.12
CA ASN A 247 14.76 1.65 9.44
C ASN A 247 13.61 2.35 8.69
N SER A 248 12.43 1.76 8.74
CA SER A 248 11.24 2.27 8.05
C SER A 248 10.02 2.26 8.96
N ASN A 249 9.01 3.00 8.59
CA ASN A 249 7.72 2.97 9.26
C ASN A 249 6.58 2.96 8.24
N PHE A 250 5.43 2.48 8.66
CA PHE A 250 4.20 2.54 7.87
C PHE A 250 2.98 2.68 8.77
N ASP A 251 1.89 3.17 8.21
CA ASP A 251 0.62 3.32 8.91
C ASP A 251 -0.21 2.03 8.70
N PHE A 252 -0.24 1.16 9.72
CA PHE A 252 -1.06 -0.06 9.74
C PHE A 252 -2.54 0.32 9.86
N PRO A 253 -3.42 -0.07 8.91
CA PRO A 253 -4.81 0.35 8.90
C PRO A 253 -5.69 -0.60 9.71
N ILE A 254 -6.62 -0.04 10.48
CA ILE A 254 -7.74 -0.72 11.13
C ILE A 254 -9.02 -0.13 10.53
N SER A 255 -9.76 -0.94 9.77
CA SER A 255 -11.03 -0.52 9.19
C SER A 255 -12.03 -0.13 10.27
N TRP A 256 -12.82 0.90 10.00
CA TRP A 256 -13.96 1.28 10.85
C TRP A 256 -15.28 0.78 10.27
N ASP A 257 -15.21 -0.20 9.35
CA ASP A 257 -16.34 -0.92 8.74
C ASP A 257 -17.40 0.01 8.14
N ASN A 258 -16.96 1.09 7.52
CA ASN A 258 -17.79 2.18 6.98
C ASN A 258 -18.70 2.86 8.02
N GLN A 259 -18.44 2.67 9.31
CA GLN A 259 -19.16 3.35 10.37
C GLN A 259 -18.60 4.76 10.58
N SER A 260 -19.43 5.67 11.05
CA SER A 260 -18.96 7.01 11.42
C SER A 260 -17.94 6.93 12.57
N LEU A 261 -16.85 7.66 12.46
CA LEU A 261 -15.92 7.89 13.56
C LEU A 261 -16.63 8.69 14.66
N GLU A 262 -16.81 8.12 15.84
CA GLU A 262 -17.42 8.83 16.96
C GLU A 262 -16.36 9.51 17.83
N PRO A 263 -16.58 10.76 18.28
CA PRO A 263 -15.68 11.39 19.23
C PRO A 263 -15.63 10.59 20.54
N GLY A 264 -14.43 10.45 21.09
CA GLY A 264 -14.23 9.71 22.35
C GLY A 264 -12.81 9.19 22.51
N THR A 265 -12.58 8.57 23.66
CA THR A 265 -11.31 7.90 23.97
C THR A 265 -11.47 6.39 23.78
N TYR A 266 -10.52 5.80 23.11
CA TYR A 266 -10.46 4.38 22.75
C TYR A 266 -9.16 3.79 23.28
N THR A 267 -9.13 2.47 23.44
CA THR A 267 -7.92 1.70 23.72
C THR A 267 -7.65 0.77 22.55
N LEU A 268 -6.41 0.77 22.07
CA LEU A 268 -5.87 -0.18 21.13
C LEU A 268 -5.12 -1.26 21.90
N ASP A 269 -5.45 -2.53 21.65
CA ASP A 269 -4.66 -3.69 22.02
C ASP A 269 -4.05 -4.28 20.73
N MET A 270 -2.73 -4.38 20.66
CA MET A 270 -2.05 -4.89 19.47
C MET A 270 -0.96 -5.89 19.83
N THR A 271 -0.94 -7.00 19.12
CA THR A 271 0.14 -7.99 19.17
C THR A 271 0.76 -8.11 17.79
N ALA A 272 2.07 -8.05 17.72
CA ALA A 272 2.85 -8.23 16.50
C ALA A 272 3.87 -9.35 16.70
N LYS A 273 4.12 -10.16 15.66
CA LYS A 273 5.05 -11.29 15.69
C LYS A 273 5.88 -11.37 14.42
N SER A 274 7.12 -11.84 14.57
CA SER A 274 8.02 -12.17 13.45
C SER A 274 9.00 -13.24 13.91
N GLY A 275 8.84 -14.48 13.43
CA GLY A 275 9.56 -15.63 13.95
C GLY A 275 9.39 -15.77 15.47
N GLU A 276 10.49 -15.76 16.21
CA GLU A 276 10.49 -15.85 17.68
C GLU A 276 10.24 -14.49 18.37
N ASN A 277 10.29 -13.39 17.64
CA ASN A 277 10.07 -12.06 18.21
C ASN A 277 8.59 -11.76 18.34
N GLN A 278 8.20 -11.23 19.51
CA GLN A 278 6.83 -10.80 19.78
C GLN A 278 6.84 -9.45 20.48
N TRP A 279 5.96 -8.55 20.03
CA TRP A 279 5.72 -7.24 20.63
C TRP A 279 4.24 -7.11 20.98
N THR A 280 3.97 -6.51 22.11
CA THR A 280 2.61 -6.24 22.60
C THR A 280 2.50 -4.79 22.97
N PHE A 281 1.43 -4.15 22.51
CA PHE A 281 1.15 -2.74 22.78
C PHE A 281 -0.28 -2.60 23.32
N GLU A 282 -0.46 -1.79 24.32
CA GLU A 282 -1.76 -1.32 24.79
C GLU A 282 -1.65 0.20 24.94
N GLU A 283 -2.48 0.97 24.21
CA GLU A 283 -2.35 2.42 24.13
C GLU A 283 -3.72 3.07 23.97
N ASP A 284 -3.95 4.14 24.72
CA ASP A 284 -5.14 4.95 24.58
C ASP A 284 -4.97 6.02 23.50
N PHE A 285 -6.00 6.23 22.71
CA PHE A 285 -6.05 7.30 21.72
C PHE A 285 -7.39 8.00 21.72
N THR A 286 -7.44 9.22 21.21
CA THR A 286 -8.66 10.03 21.21
C THR A 286 -9.01 10.44 19.78
N ILE A 287 -10.29 10.28 19.43
CA ILE A 287 -10.89 10.87 18.23
C ILE A 287 -11.58 12.15 18.68
N SER A 288 -11.07 13.30 18.26
CA SER A 288 -11.68 14.59 18.59
C SER A 288 -12.97 14.84 17.78
N ALA A 289 -13.87 15.68 18.31
CA ALA A 289 -15.10 16.07 17.60
C ALA A 289 -14.79 16.74 16.24
N LYS A 290 -13.69 17.48 16.14
CA LYS A 290 -13.26 18.14 14.91
C LYS A 290 -12.81 17.12 13.87
N GLU A 291 -11.93 16.19 14.23
CA GLU A 291 -11.46 15.12 13.33
C GLU A 291 -12.60 14.23 12.86
N SER A 292 -13.47 13.80 13.81
CA SER A 292 -14.68 13.03 13.50
C SER A 292 -15.54 13.72 12.44
N LYS A 293 -15.85 15.01 12.65
CA LYS A 293 -16.70 15.78 11.72
C LYS A 293 -16.03 15.87 10.33
N THR A 294 -14.75 16.21 10.26
CA THR A 294 -14.04 16.37 8.99
C THR A 294 -13.98 15.05 8.24
N LEU A 295 -13.47 13.98 8.89
CA LEU A 295 -13.29 12.69 8.23
C LEU A 295 -14.63 12.04 7.83
N ASN A 296 -15.67 12.15 8.66
CA ASN A 296 -16.99 11.64 8.29
C ASN A 296 -17.64 12.41 7.14
N THR A 297 -17.33 13.70 6.97
CA THR A 297 -17.82 14.50 5.83
C THR A 297 -17.17 14.10 4.53
N ASP A 298 -15.85 13.78 4.58
CA ASP A 298 -15.05 13.41 3.42
C ASP A 298 -15.16 11.93 3.08
N ALA A 299 -15.71 11.11 4.00
CA ALA A 299 -15.87 9.68 3.82
C ALA A 299 -17.00 9.34 2.83
N VAL A 300 -16.77 8.33 2.01
CA VAL A 300 -17.79 7.73 1.14
C VAL A 300 -18.37 6.47 1.79
N GLU A 301 -19.57 6.09 1.40
CA GLU A 301 -20.22 4.82 1.81
C GLU A 301 -20.40 4.66 3.33
N LEU A 302 -20.58 5.77 4.06
CA LEU A 302 -20.90 5.65 5.49
C LEU A 302 -22.24 4.94 5.68
N GLU A 303 -22.27 3.94 6.57
CA GLU A 303 -23.50 3.30 6.98
C GLU A 303 -24.41 4.33 7.67
N LYS A 304 -25.62 4.49 7.14
CA LYS A 304 -26.64 5.30 7.80
C LYS A 304 -27.10 4.55 9.06
N LYS A 305 -26.90 5.15 10.22
CA LYS A 305 -27.49 4.59 11.46
C LYS A 305 -28.98 4.40 11.25
N ALA A 306 -29.45 3.17 11.38
CA ALA A 306 -30.87 2.90 11.37
C ALA A 306 -31.55 3.73 12.47
N PRO A 307 -32.70 4.38 12.19
CA PRO A 307 -33.43 5.11 13.21
C PRO A 307 -33.71 4.19 14.41
N ASN A 308 -33.54 4.69 15.61
CA ASN A 308 -33.88 3.93 16.80
C ASN A 308 -35.40 3.85 16.93
N TRP A 309 -36.01 2.88 16.23
CA TRP A 309 -37.46 2.68 16.19
C TRP A 309 -38.04 2.52 17.59
N THR A 310 -37.30 1.97 18.54
CA THR A 310 -37.75 1.83 19.93
C THR A 310 -37.98 3.19 20.58
N LEU A 311 -37.05 4.14 20.43
CA LEU A 311 -37.23 5.51 20.96
C LEU A 311 -38.35 6.26 20.23
N ILE A 312 -38.47 6.07 18.92
CA ILE A 312 -39.54 6.70 18.13
C ILE A 312 -40.91 6.16 18.61
N ILE A 313 -41.06 4.85 18.74
CA ILE A 313 -42.32 4.22 19.23
C ILE A 313 -42.63 4.68 20.64
N LEU A 314 -41.67 4.71 21.55
CA LEU A 314 -41.87 5.20 22.92
C LEU A 314 -42.32 6.68 22.94
N SER A 315 -41.72 7.52 22.11
CA SER A 315 -42.10 8.93 22.01
C SER A 315 -43.52 9.13 21.45
N VAL A 316 -43.91 8.32 20.47
CA VAL A 316 -45.28 8.32 19.92
C VAL A 316 -46.28 7.85 20.96
N ILE A 317 -45.98 6.78 21.72
CA ILE A 317 -46.84 6.29 22.80
C ILE A 317 -47.01 7.36 23.89
N ALA A 318 -45.90 8.02 24.30
CA ALA A 318 -45.95 9.11 25.26
C ALA A 318 -46.81 10.29 24.79
N ALA A 319 -46.68 10.67 23.52
CA ALA A 319 -47.53 11.73 22.94
C ALA A 319 -49.00 11.35 22.89
N MET A 320 -49.32 10.11 22.51
CA MET A 320 -50.73 9.62 22.52
C MET A 320 -51.32 9.59 23.92
N THR A 321 -50.60 9.13 24.92
CA THR A 321 -51.07 9.11 26.32
C THR A 321 -51.35 10.53 26.85
N LEU A 322 -50.52 11.51 26.52
CA LEU A 322 -50.77 12.91 26.86
C LEU A 322 -52.00 13.48 26.17
N LEU A 323 -52.24 13.16 24.90
CA LEU A 323 -53.44 13.57 24.15
C LEU A 323 -54.72 12.97 24.75
N ILE A 324 -54.68 11.68 25.05
CA ILE A 324 -55.84 10.98 25.70
C ILE A 324 -56.08 11.58 27.06
N GLY A 325 -55.07 11.77 27.90
CA GLY A 325 -55.18 12.42 29.20
C GLY A 325 -55.76 13.85 29.11
N GLY A 326 -55.30 14.64 28.14
CA GLY A 326 -55.85 15.97 27.86
C GLY A 326 -57.30 15.95 27.43
N MET A 327 -57.70 15.02 26.55
CA MET A 327 -59.13 14.85 26.17
C MET A 327 -60.02 14.45 27.36
N LEU A 328 -59.58 13.49 28.14
CA LEU A 328 -60.30 13.06 29.34
C LEU A 328 -60.47 14.21 30.36
N TYR A 329 -59.41 15.01 30.54
CA TYR A 329 -59.48 16.19 31.39
C TYR A 329 -60.47 17.25 30.85
N LEU A 330 -60.50 17.50 29.56
CA LEU A 330 -61.45 18.41 28.94
C LEU A 330 -62.94 17.92 29.08
N ILE A 331 -63.12 16.62 28.86
CA ILE A 331 -64.45 16.00 29.05
C ILE A 331 -64.93 16.11 30.54
N TYR A 332 -64.02 15.82 31.47
CA TYR A 332 -64.26 15.97 32.89
C TYR A 332 -64.63 17.42 33.29
N LYS A 333 -63.86 18.38 32.80
CA LYS A 333 -64.02 19.84 33.01
C LYS A 333 -65.37 20.31 32.41
N HIS A 334 -65.80 19.77 31.26
CA HIS A 334 -67.07 20.10 30.61
C HIS A 334 -68.27 19.51 31.35
N LYS A 335 -68.19 18.31 31.89
CA LYS A 335 -69.22 17.74 32.73
C LYS A 335 -69.40 18.52 34.00
N LYS A 336 -68.33 18.95 34.68
CA LYS A 336 -68.45 19.74 35.94
C LYS A 336 -68.96 21.18 35.74
N LYS A 337 -69.07 21.69 34.51
CA LYS A 337 -69.67 23.00 34.20
C LYS A 337 -71.18 22.88 33.90
N LYS A 338 -71.70 21.67 33.72
CA LYS A 338 -73.12 21.43 33.41
C LYS A 338 -73.95 20.96 34.63
N GLU A 339 -73.25 20.66 35.73
CA GLU A 339 -73.88 20.52 37.08
C GLU A 339 -73.72 21.87 37.81
#